data_393f6b592db2ebc449b9afdb801d160c
#
_entry.id   393f6b592db2ebc449b9afdb801d160c
#
_cell.length_a   1.000
_cell.length_b   1.000
_cell.length_c   1.000
_cell.angle_alpha   90.00
_cell.angle_beta   90.00
_cell.angle_gamma   90.00
#
_symmetry.space_group_name_H-M   'P 1'
#
loop_
_entity.id
_entity.type
_entity.pdbx_description
1 polymer ?
#
loop_
_entity_poly.entity_id
_entity_poly.type
_entity_poly.pdbx_seq_one_letter_code
_entity_poly.pdbx_strand_id
1 'polypeptide(L)' 'MQTFRLGRIKAAVWENETDNQPFHNVTFARTYMDANKQFHDTDSFGRDDLPLVAKLANEAHSFIFARLAESKHESTEA' A
#
# COMPACT_ATOMS: atom_id res chain seq x y z
N MET A 1 0.55 -9.02 -5.20
CA MET A 1 0.51 -7.57 -4.98
C MET A 1 -0.93 -7.12 -4.77
N GLN A 2 -1.12 -6.22 -3.87
CA GLN A 2 -2.45 -5.68 -3.57
C GLN A 2 -2.39 -4.17 -3.69
N THR A 3 -3.40 -3.59 -4.32
CA THR A 3 -3.43 -2.14 -4.52
C THR A 3 -4.69 -1.58 -3.88
N PHE A 4 -4.53 -0.51 -3.12
CA PHE A 4 -5.62 0.25 -2.56
C PHE A 4 -5.62 1.63 -3.20
N ARG A 5 -6.79 2.15 -3.47
CA ARG A 5 -6.89 3.45 -4.13
C ARG A 5 -7.95 4.28 -3.43
N LEU A 6 -7.65 5.56 -3.26
CA LEU A 6 -8.56 6.50 -2.65
C LEU A 6 -8.37 7.84 -3.35
N GLY A 7 -9.35 8.23 -4.17
CA GLY A 7 -9.19 9.40 -4.99
C GLY A 7 -8.06 9.20 -5.97
N ARG A 8 -7.12 10.13 -5.99
CA ARG A 8 -5.99 10.02 -6.91
C ARG A 8 -4.75 9.46 -6.23
N ILE A 9 -4.90 8.96 -5.02
CA ILE A 9 -3.80 8.35 -4.30
C ILE A 9 -3.94 6.85 -4.37
N LYS A 10 -2.84 6.16 -4.54
CA LYS A 10 -2.86 4.70 -4.52
C LYS A 10 -1.72 4.20 -3.66
N ALA A 11 -1.96 3.06 -3.05
CA ALA A 11 -0.96 2.36 -2.26
C ALA A 11 -0.84 0.95 -2.80
N ALA A 12 0.37 0.55 -3.12
CA ALA A 12 0.62 -0.80 -3.62
C ALA A 12 1.39 -1.55 -2.56
N VAL A 13 0.87 -2.69 -2.16
CA VAL A 13 1.51 -3.55 -1.18
C VAL A 13 2.21 -4.66 -1.94
N TRP A 14 3.51 -4.76 -1.75
CA TRP A 14 4.33 -5.75 -2.41
C TRP A 14 4.79 -6.76 -1.40
N GLU A 15 4.59 -8.02 -1.70
CA GLU A 15 5.01 -9.09 -0.84
C GLU A 15 6.26 -9.71 -1.41
N ASN A 16 7.30 -9.77 -0.61
CA ASN A 16 8.57 -10.35 -1.01
C ASN A 16 8.88 -11.49 -0.07
N GLU A 17 9.52 -12.51 -0.61
CA GLU A 17 9.92 -13.64 0.20
C GLU A 17 11.41 -13.67 0.31
N THR A 18 11.88 -13.88 1.51
CA THR A 18 13.28 -14.13 1.76
C THR A 18 13.44 -15.57 2.22
N ASP A 19 14.67 -15.91 2.55
CA ASP A 19 14.95 -17.29 2.94
C ASP A 19 14.15 -17.72 4.14
N ASN A 20 13.87 -16.81 5.05
CA ASN A 20 13.28 -17.19 6.31
C ASN A 20 11.86 -16.76 6.50
N GLN A 21 11.47 -15.64 5.93
CA GLN A 21 10.11 -15.20 6.14
C GLN A 21 9.77 -14.13 5.12
N PRO A 22 8.49 -13.99 4.81
CA PRO A 22 8.06 -12.94 3.90
C PRO A 22 8.12 -11.57 4.56
N PHE A 23 8.32 -10.56 3.77
CA PHE A 23 8.18 -9.21 4.25
C PHE A 23 7.45 -8.39 3.19
N HIS A 24 6.93 -7.26 3.60
CA HIS A 24 6.08 -6.44 2.74
C HIS A 24 6.66 -5.05 2.62
N ASN A 25 6.53 -4.51 1.42
CA ASN A 25 6.83 -3.10 1.15
C ASN A 25 5.59 -2.44 0.63
N VAL A 26 5.44 -1.17 0.94
CA VAL A 26 4.29 -0.41 0.47
C VAL A 26 4.80 0.84 -0.22
N THR A 27 4.31 1.08 -1.42
CA THR A 27 4.64 2.29 -2.14
C THR A 27 3.38 3.10 -2.34
N PHE A 28 3.53 4.42 -2.27
CA PHE A 28 2.42 5.34 -2.46
C PHE A 28 2.69 6.20 -3.68
N ALA A 29 1.64 6.51 -4.41
CA ALA A 29 1.76 7.35 -5.58
C ALA A 29 0.52 8.21 -5.73
N ARG A 30 0.70 9.39 -6.28
CA ARG A 30 -0.39 10.27 -6.64
C ARG A 30 -0.42 10.37 -8.16
N THR A 31 -1.58 10.15 -8.72
CA THR A 31 -1.76 10.24 -10.17
C THR A 31 -2.24 11.64 -10.52
N TYR A 32 -1.59 12.27 -11.47
CA TYR A 32 -2.00 13.57 -11.94
C TYR A 32 -1.96 13.61 -13.45
N MET A 33 -2.66 14.59 -14.02
CA MET A 33 -2.71 14.76 -15.46
C MET A 33 -1.93 16.00 -15.84
N ASP A 34 -1.07 15.89 -16.84
CA ASP A 34 -0.27 17.03 -17.26
C ASP A 34 -1.03 17.87 -18.27
N ALA A 35 -0.36 18.88 -18.81
CA ALA A 35 -0.97 19.80 -19.74
C ALA A 35 -1.36 19.11 -21.04
N ASN A 36 -0.74 18.01 -21.36
CA ASN A 36 -1.03 17.25 -22.58
C ASN A 36 -2.06 16.15 -22.33
N LYS A 37 -2.70 16.18 -21.17
CA LYS A 37 -3.75 15.21 -20.79
C LYS A 37 -3.20 13.81 -20.67
N GLN A 38 -1.95 13.67 -20.29
CA GLN A 38 -1.36 12.38 -20.00
C GLN A 38 -1.22 12.20 -18.51
N PHE A 39 -1.47 10.98 -18.05
CA PHE A 39 -1.42 10.68 -16.63
C PHE A 39 0.00 10.33 -16.22
N HIS A 40 0.37 10.80 -15.05
CA HIS A 40 1.68 10.53 -14.46
C HIS A 40 1.50 10.20 -13.00
N ASP A 41 2.42 9.40 -12.48
CA ASP A 41 2.46 9.11 -11.05
C ASP A 41 3.63 9.84 -10.43
N THR A 42 3.42 10.32 -9.23
CA THR A 42 4.47 11.01 -8.48
C THR A 42 4.40 10.57 -7.03
N ASP A 43 5.53 10.68 -6.35
CA ASP A 43 5.55 10.40 -4.92
C ASP A 43 5.55 11.68 -4.08
N SER A 44 5.20 12.80 -4.70
CA SER A 44 5.01 14.05 -3.99
C SER A 44 3.53 14.24 -3.71
N PHE A 45 3.21 14.69 -2.49
CA PHE A 45 1.82 14.80 -2.08
C PHE A 45 1.56 16.20 -1.54
N GLY A 46 0.41 16.74 -1.93
CA GLY A 46 0.01 18.04 -1.44
C GLY A 46 -0.64 17.92 -0.08
N ARG A 47 -0.91 19.10 0.51
CA ARG A 47 -1.50 19.15 1.83
C ARG A 47 -2.81 18.37 1.91
N ASP A 48 -3.62 18.50 0.88
CA ASP A 48 -4.93 17.87 0.91
C ASP A 48 -4.88 16.38 0.59
N ASP A 49 -3.73 15.91 0.10
CA ASP A 49 -3.55 14.49 -0.18
C ASP A 49 -3.11 13.72 1.05
N LEU A 50 -2.56 14.39 2.03
CA LEU A 50 -1.97 13.71 3.18
C LEU A 50 -2.97 12.89 3.98
N PRO A 51 -4.20 13.37 4.23
CA PRO A 51 -5.16 12.51 4.94
C PRO A 51 -5.47 11.24 4.16
N LEU A 52 -5.48 11.33 2.82
CA LEU A 52 -5.75 10.16 2.00
C LEU A 52 -4.60 9.17 2.08
N VAL A 53 -3.38 9.68 2.08
CA VAL A 53 -2.22 8.82 2.24
C VAL A 53 -2.27 8.13 3.59
N ALA A 54 -2.63 8.88 4.64
CA ALA A 54 -2.69 8.30 5.97
C ALA A 54 -3.73 7.18 6.03
N LYS A 55 -4.88 7.38 5.40
CA LYS A 55 -5.91 6.37 5.42
C LYS A 55 -5.46 5.14 4.65
N LEU A 56 -4.83 5.33 3.50
CA LEU A 56 -4.36 4.19 2.73
C LEU A 56 -3.22 3.48 3.45
N ALA A 57 -2.37 4.22 4.14
CA ALA A 57 -1.31 3.60 4.92
C ALA A 57 -1.90 2.71 5.99
N ASN A 58 -2.95 3.17 6.64
CA ASN A 58 -3.62 2.39 7.66
C ASN A 58 -4.25 1.13 7.07
N GLU A 59 -4.87 1.25 5.91
CA GLU A 59 -5.48 0.10 5.27
C GLU A 59 -4.43 -0.91 4.82
N ALA A 60 -3.32 -0.42 4.28
CA ALA A 60 -2.25 -1.32 3.88
C ALA A 60 -1.67 -2.03 5.09
N HIS A 61 -1.52 -1.33 6.19
CA HIS A 61 -1.01 -1.93 7.41
C HIS A 61 -1.95 -3.01 7.91
N SER A 62 -3.26 -2.74 7.87
CA SER A 62 -4.24 -3.72 8.31
C SER A 62 -4.21 -4.96 7.43
N PHE A 63 -4.05 -4.76 6.12
CA PHE A 63 -3.97 -5.86 5.20
C PHE A 63 -2.76 -6.74 5.49
N ILE A 64 -1.60 -6.12 5.69
CA ILE A 64 -0.39 -6.85 5.99
C ILE A 64 -0.50 -7.57 7.32
N PHE A 65 -1.03 -6.88 8.31
CA PHE A 65 -1.18 -7.45 9.63
C PHE A 65 -2.10 -8.67 9.59
N ALA A 66 -3.18 -8.60 8.82
CA ALA A 66 -4.08 -9.72 8.69
C ALA A 66 -3.41 -10.90 8.01
N ARG A 67 -2.58 -10.63 6.98
CA ARG A 67 -1.86 -11.70 6.32
C ARG A 67 -0.88 -12.38 7.25
N LEU A 68 -0.17 -11.59 8.03
CA LEU A 68 0.77 -12.17 8.98
C LEU A 68 0.04 -12.92 10.08
N ALA A 69 -1.10 -12.41 10.50
CA ALA A 69 -1.88 -13.10 11.51
C ALA A 69 -2.41 -14.43 11.00
N GLU A 70 -2.83 -14.49 9.75
CA GLU A 70 -3.27 -15.74 9.17
C GLU A 70 -2.15 -16.77 9.19
N SER A 71 -0.96 -16.34 8.81
CA SER A 71 0.17 -17.23 8.78
C SER A 71 0.50 -17.73 10.18
N LYS A 72 0.48 -16.82 11.15
CA LYS A 72 0.75 -17.21 12.53
C LYS A 72 -0.34 -18.09 13.07
N HIS A 73 -1.58 -17.79 12.72
CA HIS A 73 -2.69 -18.57 13.20
C HIS A 73 -2.53 -20.02 12.80
N GLU A 74 -2.12 -20.25 11.58
CA GLU A 74 -1.93 -21.61 11.13
C GLU A 74 -0.86 -22.31 11.93
N SER A 75 0.20 -21.59 12.28
CA SER A 75 1.30 -22.22 12.95
C SER A 75 1.09 -22.33 14.46
N THR A 76 0.25 -21.50 15.02
CA THR A 76 0.07 -21.49 16.48
C THR A 76 -1.26 -22.03 16.90
N GLU A 77 -1.95 -22.59 16.03
CA GLU A 77 -3.29 -23.05 16.32
C GLU A 77 -3.28 -24.18 17.28
N ALA A 78 -2.58 -24.29 18.07
CA ALA A 78 -2.52 -25.37 19.05
C ALA A 78 -3.56 -25.16 20.13
#